data_9ef2e9221aab16ba567032fd3c60312c
#
_entry.id   9ef2e9221aab16ba567032fd3c60312c
#
_cell.length_a   1.000
_cell.length_b   1.000
_cell.length_c   1.000
_cell.angle_alpha   90.00
_cell.angle_beta   90.00
_cell.angle_gamma   90.00
#
_symmetry.space_group_name_H-M   'P 1'
#
loop_
_entity.id
_entity.type
_entity.pdbx_description
1 polymer ?
#
loop_
_entity_poly.entity_id
_entity_poly.type
_entity_poly.pdbx_seq_one_letter_code
_entity_poly.pdbx_strand_id
1 'polypeptide(L)'
;MPRRENQAVRVLTARFKPGDKTVFHTHRSAVPYILEGAFTLELEGRAPVVVKAGEAFVEPPNVKMTGYNRSVTEPLRLVIFYVSDPDTPFLDPLN
;
A
#
# COMPACT_ATOMS: atom_id res chain seq x y z
N MET A 1 9.94 -24.74 -12.07
CA MET A 1 9.38 -23.44 -11.86
C MET A 1 10.32 -22.36 -12.32
N PRO A 2 9.80 -21.42 -13.03
CA PRO A 2 10.66 -20.33 -13.47
C PRO A 2 11.22 -19.61 -12.27
N ARG A 3 12.42 -19.18 -12.41
CA ARG A 3 13.10 -18.54 -11.34
C ARG A 3 13.38 -17.10 -11.67
N ARG A 4 13.16 -16.25 -10.72
CA ARG A 4 13.43 -14.84 -10.84
C ARG A 4 14.56 -14.51 -9.91
N GLU A 5 15.74 -14.79 -10.37
CA GLU A 5 16.91 -14.67 -9.50
C GLU A 5 17.11 -13.27 -8.99
N ASN A 6 16.60 -12.28 -9.72
CA ASN A 6 16.78 -10.89 -9.33
C ASN A 6 15.59 -10.29 -8.64
N GLN A 7 14.59 -11.11 -8.31
CA GLN A 7 13.45 -10.61 -7.57
C GLN A 7 13.68 -10.73 -6.08
N ALA A 8 13.11 -9.81 -5.35
CA ALA A 8 13.15 -9.82 -3.89
C ALA A 8 11.75 -9.65 -3.35
N VAL A 9 11.44 -10.40 -2.29
CA VAL A 9 10.21 -10.21 -1.53
C VAL A 9 10.55 -9.29 -0.39
N ARG A 10 9.81 -8.19 -0.27
CA ARG A 10 10.07 -7.19 0.74
C ARG A 10 8.85 -6.99 1.61
N VAL A 11 9.11 -6.62 2.84
CA VAL A 11 8.07 -6.34 3.82
C VAL A 11 8.39 -5.00 4.45
N LEU A 12 7.43 -4.09 4.38
CA LEU A 12 7.58 -2.76 4.97
C LEU A 12 6.46 -2.55 5.97
N THR A 13 6.76 -1.78 7.01
CA THR A 13 5.71 -1.31 7.91
C THR A 13 5.47 0.16 7.64
N ALA A 14 4.23 0.58 7.78
CA ALA A 14 3.85 1.97 7.60
C ALA A 14 2.90 2.38 8.70
N ARG A 15 2.91 3.65 9.02
CA ARG A 15 2.14 4.21 10.09
C ARG A 15 1.59 5.55 9.64
N PHE A 16 0.29 5.74 9.81
CA PHE A 16 -0.37 7.01 9.48
C PHE A 16 -0.99 7.56 10.73
N LYS A 17 -0.70 8.80 11.02
CA LYS A 17 -1.41 9.52 12.08
C LYS A 17 -2.83 9.80 11.64
N PRO A 18 -3.73 10.13 12.57
CA PRO A 18 -5.07 10.54 12.17
C PRO A 18 -5.01 11.68 11.16
N GLY A 19 -5.75 11.53 10.07
CA GLY A 19 -5.82 12.53 9.02
C GLY A 19 -4.71 12.50 7.98
N ASP A 20 -3.70 11.66 8.17
CA ASP A 20 -2.59 11.57 7.21
C ASP A 20 -3.06 10.95 5.89
N LYS A 21 -2.40 11.36 4.82
CA LYS A 21 -2.64 10.77 3.51
C LYS A 21 -1.34 10.75 2.71
N THR A 22 -1.29 9.88 1.71
CA THR A 22 -0.18 9.83 0.78
C THR A 22 -0.70 9.48 -0.61
N VAL A 23 -0.10 10.09 -1.64
CA VAL A 23 -0.41 9.82 -3.03
C VAL A 23 0.77 9.07 -3.63
N PHE A 24 0.49 7.98 -4.32
CA PHE A 24 1.56 7.13 -4.81
C PHE A 24 1.07 6.22 -5.93
N HIS A 25 2.01 5.56 -6.59
CA HIS A 25 1.71 4.35 -7.35
C HIS A 25 2.87 3.38 -7.14
N THR A 26 2.60 2.10 -7.37
CA THR A 26 3.61 1.06 -7.22
C THR A 26 3.97 0.51 -8.59
N HIS A 27 5.21 0.07 -8.74
CA HIS A 27 5.66 -0.53 -9.99
C HIS A 27 5.16 -1.97 -10.13
N ARG A 28 4.85 -2.62 -9.02
CA ARG A 28 4.31 -3.98 -9.00
C ARG A 28 3.19 -4.04 -8.00
N SER A 29 2.41 -5.11 -8.06
CA SER A 29 1.35 -5.29 -7.09
C SER A 29 1.93 -5.35 -5.69
N ALA A 30 1.22 -4.77 -4.76
CA ALA A 30 1.56 -4.79 -3.35
C ALA A 30 0.33 -5.21 -2.57
N VAL A 31 0.56 -5.78 -1.39
CA VAL A 31 -0.53 -6.26 -0.53
C VAL A 31 -0.37 -5.64 0.84
N PRO A 32 -1.10 -4.56 1.13
CA PRO A 32 -1.16 -4.04 2.49
C PRO A 32 -2.04 -4.93 3.36
N TYR A 33 -1.57 -5.22 4.54
CA TYR A 33 -2.32 -5.94 5.57
C TYR A 33 -2.44 -5.02 6.76
N ILE A 34 -3.66 -4.75 7.20
CA ILE A 34 -3.91 -3.73 8.21
C ILE A 34 -3.81 -4.37 9.58
N LEU A 35 -2.94 -3.80 10.41
CA LEU A 35 -2.74 -4.27 11.78
C LEU A 35 -3.63 -3.52 12.76
N GLU A 36 -3.85 -2.24 12.50
CA GLU A 36 -4.59 -1.39 13.43
C GLU A 36 -5.24 -0.26 12.65
N GLY A 37 -6.49 0.05 12.94
CA GLY A 37 -7.21 1.12 12.28
C GLY A 37 -7.85 0.68 10.97
N ALA A 38 -8.04 1.63 10.08
CA ALA A 38 -8.63 1.36 8.76
C ALA A 38 -7.93 2.22 7.72
N PHE A 39 -7.65 1.60 6.59
CA PHE A 39 -6.92 2.23 5.50
C PHE A 39 -7.90 2.45 4.36
N THR A 40 -8.10 3.71 3.99
CA THR A 40 -8.97 4.06 2.87
C THR A 40 -8.10 4.30 1.65
N LEU A 41 -8.36 3.55 0.58
CA LEU A 41 -7.63 3.67 -0.68
C LEU A 41 -8.54 4.21 -1.75
N GLU A 42 -8.10 5.29 -2.39
CA GLU A 42 -8.76 5.79 -3.60
C GLU A 42 -7.87 5.44 -4.78
N LEU A 43 -8.38 4.59 -5.66
CA LEU A 43 -7.69 4.22 -6.88
C LEU A 43 -8.29 5.03 -8.01
N GLU A 44 -7.43 5.58 -8.84
CA GLU A 44 -7.86 6.39 -9.97
C GLU A 44 -8.84 5.61 -10.84
N GLY A 45 -10.00 6.21 -11.09
CA GLY A 45 -11.02 5.60 -11.93
C GLY A 45 -11.89 4.56 -11.24
N ARG A 46 -11.78 4.41 -9.92
CA ARG A 46 -12.55 3.40 -9.18
C ARG A 46 -13.13 4.00 -7.91
N ALA A 47 -14.11 3.29 -7.37
CA ALA A 47 -14.68 3.66 -6.08
C ALA A 47 -13.65 3.41 -4.96
N PRO A 48 -13.69 4.20 -3.89
CA PRO A 48 -12.77 3.97 -2.76
C PRO A 48 -12.98 2.62 -2.12
N VAL A 49 -11.90 2.08 -1.57
CA VAL A 49 -11.90 0.81 -0.86
C VAL A 49 -11.45 1.07 0.57
N VAL A 50 -12.15 0.48 1.55
CA VAL A 50 -11.76 0.58 2.95
C VAL A 50 -11.28 -0.80 3.39
N VAL A 51 -10.04 -0.86 3.88
CA VAL A 51 -9.43 -2.11 4.35
C VAL A 51 -9.26 -1.96 5.85
N LYS A 52 -9.88 -2.85 6.61
CA LYS A 52 -9.91 -2.76 8.06
C LYS A 52 -8.86 -3.67 8.68
N ALA A 53 -8.62 -3.47 9.96
CA ALA A 53 -7.68 -4.31 10.70
C ALA A 53 -8.02 -5.79 10.51
N GLY A 54 -7.00 -6.59 10.20
CA GLY A 54 -7.17 -8.00 9.91
C GLY A 54 -7.48 -8.31 8.46
N GLU A 55 -7.61 -7.29 7.60
CA GLU A 55 -7.89 -7.47 6.19
C GLU A 55 -6.70 -7.06 5.34
N ALA A 56 -6.66 -7.57 4.12
CA ALA A 56 -5.63 -7.23 3.16
C ALA A 56 -6.28 -6.88 1.83
N PHE A 57 -5.55 -6.16 0.99
CA PHE A 57 -6.04 -5.75 -0.32
C PHE A 57 -4.88 -5.85 -1.31
N VAL A 58 -5.14 -6.37 -2.50
CA VAL A 58 -4.11 -6.46 -3.54
C VAL A 58 -4.17 -5.19 -4.37
N GLU A 59 -3.13 -4.37 -4.26
CA GLU A 59 -3.05 -3.11 -5.01
C GLU A 59 -2.55 -3.39 -6.42
N PRO A 60 -3.24 -2.90 -7.45
CA PRO A 60 -2.77 -3.08 -8.81
C PRO A 60 -1.52 -2.24 -9.08
N PRO A 61 -0.62 -2.71 -9.95
CA PRO A 61 0.56 -1.92 -10.29
C PRO A 61 0.21 -0.77 -11.22
N ASN A 62 0.99 0.30 -11.14
CA ASN A 62 0.94 1.43 -12.06
C ASN A 62 -0.39 2.16 -12.10
N VAL A 63 -1.12 2.11 -10.98
CA VAL A 63 -2.36 2.88 -10.82
C VAL A 63 -2.09 3.93 -9.77
N LYS A 64 -2.49 5.15 -10.05
CA LYS A 64 -2.37 6.23 -9.06
C LYS A 64 -3.34 5.94 -7.92
N MET A 65 -2.82 5.99 -6.71
CA MET A 65 -3.60 5.70 -5.51
C MET A 65 -3.36 6.78 -4.48
N THR A 66 -4.38 7.02 -3.67
CA THR A 66 -4.23 7.85 -2.48
C THR A 66 -4.66 7.04 -1.29
N GLY A 67 -3.77 6.91 -0.32
CA GLY A 67 -4.08 6.19 0.90
C GLY A 67 -4.31 7.17 2.03
N TYR A 68 -5.35 6.92 2.83
CA TYR A 68 -5.77 7.82 3.89
C TYR A 68 -5.93 7.07 5.20
N ASN A 69 -5.62 7.77 6.30
CA ASN A 69 -6.20 7.44 7.58
C ASN A 69 -7.27 8.49 7.85
N ARG A 70 -8.53 8.13 7.67
CA ARG A 70 -9.63 9.06 7.79
C ARG A 70 -10.14 9.21 9.23
N SER A 71 -9.59 8.44 10.16
CA SER A 71 -9.94 8.61 11.55
C SER A 71 -9.41 9.95 12.06
N VAL A 72 -10.13 10.56 12.99
CA VAL A 72 -9.66 11.77 13.64
C VAL A 72 -9.00 11.46 14.98
N THR A 73 -9.03 10.20 15.41
CA THR A 73 -8.53 9.82 16.73
C THR A 73 -7.59 8.63 16.73
N GLU A 74 -7.73 7.70 15.77
CA GLU A 74 -7.04 6.43 15.82
C GLU A 74 -5.89 6.38 14.81
N PRO A 75 -4.73 5.83 15.20
CA PRO A 75 -3.66 5.64 14.23
C PRO A 75 -3.97 4.47 13.31
N LEU A 76 -3.30 4.45 12.18
CA LEU A 76 -3.35 3.34 11.25
C LEU A 76 -1.95 2.73 11.20
N ARG A 77 -1.88 1.41 11.34
CA ARG A 77 -0.64 0.67 11.15
C ARG A 77 -0.88 -0.46 10.18
N LEU A 78 0.03 -0.64 9.26
CA LEU A 78 -0.09 -1.69 8.26
C LEU A 78 1.27 -2.24 7.89
N VAL A 79 1.25 -3.46 7.35
CA VAL A 79 2.41 -4.12 6.79
C VAL A 79 2.16 -4.26 5.31
N ILE A 80 3.15 -3.97 4.50
CA ILE A 80 3.02 -4.06 3.05
C ILE A 80 3.98 -5.12 2.55
N PHE A 81 3.43 -6.10 1.82
CA PHE A 81 4.21 -7.15 1.17
C PHE A 81 4.27 -6.86 -0.31
N TYR A 82 5.46 -6.95 -0.89
CA TYR A 82 5.58 -6.75 -2.32
C TYR A 82 6.80 -7.47 -2.87
N VAL A 83 6.77 -7.71 -4.19
CA VAL A 83 7.86 -8.31 -4.92
C VAL A 83 8.45 -7.23 -5.81
N SER A 84 9.74 -7.08 -5.82
CA SER A 84 10.39 -6.07 -6.65
C SER A 84 11.69 -6.60 -7.21
N ASP A 85 12.15 -5.97 -8.28
CA ASP A 85 13.50 -6.19 -8.79
C ASP A 85 14.45 -5.35 -7.95
N PRO A 86 15.71 -5.77 -7.81
CA PRO A 86 16.64 -5.05 -6.95
C PRO A 86 16.82 -3.58 -7.31
N ASP A 87 16.73 -3.25 -8.60
CA ASP A 87 17.00 -1.89 -9.05
C ASP A 87 15.72 -1.07 -9.26
N THR A 88 14.57 -1.61 -8.91
CA THR A 88 13.31 -0.91 -9.13
C THR A 88 12.80 -0.40 -7.79
N PRO A 89 12.51 0.88 -7.67
CA PRO A 89 11.92 1.37 -6.42
C PRO A 89 10.54 0.77 -6.18
N PHE A 90 10.19 0.64 -4.93
CA PHE A 90 8.89 0.10 -4.56
C PHE A 90 7.77 0.96 -5.10
N LEU A 91 7.84 2.25 -4.88
CA LEU A 91 6.79 3.16 -5.33
C LEU A 91 7.40 4.49 -5.75
N ASP A 92 6.62 5.24 -6.52
CA ASP A 92 6.93 6.60 -6.89
C ASP A 92 5.97 7.53 -6.16
N PRO A 93 6.46 8.40 -5.28
CA PRO A 93 5.59 9.43 -4.73
C PRO A 93 5.17 10.39 -5.82
N LEU A 94 3.90 10.76 -5.80
CA LEU A 94 3.35 11.71 -6.77
C LEU A 94 3.03 13.00 -6.02
N ASN A 95 3.93 13.92 -6.06
CA ASN A 95 3.77 15.18 -5.34
C ASN A 95 3.46 16.29 -6.28
#